data_f2c7b408e116019d05ed8513670d38cc
#
_entry.id   f2c7b408e116019d05ed8513670d38cc
#
_cell.length_a   1.000
_cell.length_b   1.000
_cell.length_c   1.000
_cell.angle_alpha   90.00
_cell.angle_beta   90.00
_cell.angle_gamma   90.00
#
_symmetry.space_group_name_H-M   'P 1'
#
loop_
_entity.id
_entity.type
_entity.pdbx_description
1 polymer ?
#
loop_
_entity_poly.entity_id
_entity_poly.type
_entity_poly.pdbx_seq_one_letter_code
_entity_poly.pdbx_strand_id
1 'polypeptide(L)'
;MEQKNKAILDFDEDMELDLRTLIHNIFNKKFWIIGAAILGMIGGIAFAKIKKKPTYDAGFSMYVISEKDENQITANESADVLLKVNTAGELLKSGEILNEVIQNTNLSEEEAQTLRSTVKPSVKTQTQIIEVVVSMSDAETTERVIKELAKVAPEKISQLMKGQATVKIVTPPGKVRVTPV
;
A
#
# COMPACT_ATOMS: atom_id res chain seq x y z
N MET A 1 49.23 50.09 -1.94
CA MET A 1 48.74 48.93 -1.19
C MET A 1 47.56 49.29 -0.25
N GLU A 2 47.27 50.54 -0.08
CA GLU A 2 46.24 51.08 0.89
C GLU A 2 44.80 51.05 0.34
N GLN A 3 44.60 51.16 -0.96
CA GLN A 3 43.27 51.14 -1.58
C GLN A 3 42.61 49.78 -1.65
N LYS A 4 43.35 48.68 -1.52
CA LYS A 4 42.82 47.32 -1.61
C LYS A 4 42.20 46.85 -0.27
N ASN A 5 42.65 47.41 0.83
CA ASN A 5 42.12 47.07 2.15
C ASN A 5 40.83 47.83 2.49
N LYS A 6 40.58 49.01 1.87
CA LYS A 6 39.37 49.80 2.11
C LYS A 6 38.16 49.18 1.42
N ALA A 7 38.36 48.49 0.26
CA ALA A 7 37.29 47.83 -0.45
C ALA A 7 36.82 46.52 0.21
N ILE A 8 37.64 45.90 1.06
CA ILE A 8 37.27 44.67 1.78
C ILE A 8 36.47 44.95 3.04
N LEU A 9 36.70 46.13 3.66
CA LEU A 9 35.98 46.56 4.86
C LEU A 9 34.58 47.12 4.57
N ASP A 10 34.33 47.62 3.36
CA ASP A 10 33.01 48.12 2.94
C ASP A 10 32.03 46.96 2.58
N PHE A 11 32.53 45.72 2.31
CA PHE A 11 31.67 44.57 2.05
C PHE A 11 31.10 43.90 3.30
N ASP A 12 31.70 44.13 4.47
CA ASP A 12 31.22 43.53 5.72
C ASP A 12 30.15 44.39 6.41
N GLU A 13 30.04 45.69 6.10
CA GLU A 13 29.03 46.59 6.71
C GLU A 13 27.65 46.48 6.07
N ASP A 14 27.54 46.05 4.79
CA ASP A 14 26.26 45.95 4.07
C ASP A 14 25.53 44.61 4.26
N MET A 15 26.11 43.65 4.98
CA MET A 15 25.50 42.34 5.27
C MET A 15 25.15 42.10 6.74
N GLU A 16 25.13 43.11 7.57
CA GLU A 16 24.39 43.02 8.82
C GLU A 16 22.89 43.08 8.50
N LEU A 17 22.34 41.93 8.16
CA LEU A 17 20.89 41.72 8.17
C LEU A 17 20.44 42.18 9.57
N ASP A 18 19.86 43.39 9.65
CA ASP A 18 19.32 43.91 10.90
C ASP A 18 18.15 43.01 11.32
N LEU A 19 18.52 41.92 12.03
CA LEU A 19 17.60 40.94 12.60
C LEU A 19 16.51 41.59 13.42
N ARG A 20 16.82 42.75 14.01
CA ARG A 20 15.89 43.53 14.84
C ARG A 20 14.80 44.15 13.96
N THR A 21 15.17 44.72 12.82
CA THR A 21 14.23 45.30 11.86
C THR A 21 13.42 44.19 11.18
N LEU A 22 14.03 43.04 10.88
CA LEU A 22 13.35 41.86 10.32
C LEU A 22 12.31 41.33 11.32
N ILE A 23 12.66 41.15 12.56
CA ILE A 23 11.76 40.70 13.63
C ILE A 23 10.64 41.71 13.84
N HIS A 24 10.92 42.99 13.86
CA HIS A 24 9.91 44.04 14.02
C HIS A 24 8.89 44.06 12.87
N ASN A 25 9.34 43.89 11.63
CA ASN A 25 8.48 43.81 10.46
C ASN A 25 7.61 42.53 10.46
N ILE A 26 8.14 41.42 10.94
CA ILE A 26 7.37 40.16 11.11
C ILE A 26 6.28 40.35 12.19
N PHE A 27 6.61 41.00 13.33
CA PHE A 27 5.64 41.26 14.39
C PHE A 27 4.55 42.25 13.97
N ASN A 28 4.84 43.24 13.15
CA ASN A 28 3.84 44.16 12.60
C ASN A 28 2.89 43.48 11.61
N LYS A 29 3.35 42.43 10.91
CA LYS A 29 2.53 41.67 9.97
C LYS A 29 2.00 40.37 10.54
N LYS A 30 2.08 40.16 11.87
CA LYS A 30 1.66 38.90 12.55
C LYS A 30 0.24 38.45 12.20
N PHE A 31 -0.71 39.37 12.08
CA PHE A 31 -2.09 39.05 11.72
C PHE A 31 -2.20 38.53 10.28
N TRP A 32 -1.37 39.02 9.35
CA TRP A 32 -1.31 38.50 7.98
C TRP A 32 -0.69 37.11 7.91
N ILE A 33 0.35 36.86 8.69
CA ILE A 33 1.03 35.56 8.77
C ILE A 33 0.07 34.51 9.39
N ILE A 34 -0.59 34.87 10.49
CA ILE A 34 -1.57 34.00 11.15
C ILE A 34 -2.76 33.73 10.20
N GLY A 35 -3.27 34.75 9.51
CA GLY A 35 -4.35 34.59 8.54
C GLY A 35 -3.97 33.66 7.39
N ALA A 36 -2.77 33.80 6.83
CA ALA A 36 -2.27 32.92 5.79
C ALA A 36 -2.09 31.46 6.28
N ALA A 37 -1.60 31.28 7.52
CA ALA A 37 -1.44 29.96 8.13
C ALA A 37 -2.79 29.26 8.34
N ILE A 38 -3.81 29.99 8.84
CA ILE A 38 -5.17 29.47 9.04
C ILE A 38 -5.81 29.10 7.69
N LEU A 39 -5.69 29.95 6.66
CA LEU A 39 -6.17 29.69 5.31
C LEU A 39 -5.49 28.46 4.71
N GLY A 40 -4.18 28.32 4.86
CA GLY A 40 -3.42 27.15 4.42
C GLY A 40 -3.86 25.86 5.13
N MET A 41 -4.13 25.94 6.42
CA MET A 41 -4.60 24.79 7.22
C MET A 41 -6.01 24.36 6.79
N ILE A 42 -6.95 25.29 6.62
CA ILE A 42 -8.31 25.02 6.15
C ILE A 42 -8.28 24.45 4.73
N GLY A 43 -7.48 25.04 3.83
CA GLY A 43 -7.30 24.56 2.46
C GLY A 43 -6.69 23.16 2.42
N GLY A 44 -5.69 22.88 3.25
CA GLY A 44 -5.07 21.57 3.35
C GLY A 44 -6.01 20.48 3.86
N ILE A 45 -6.82 20.78 4.89
CA ILE A 45 -7.83 19.85 5.42
C ILE A 45 -8.93 19.59 4.38
N ALA A 46 -9.42 20.63 3.70
CA ALA A 46 -10.42 20.50 2.65
C ALA A 46 -9.90 19.66 1.49
N PHE A 47 -8.68 19.91 1.03
CA PHE A 47 -8.03 19.14 -0.02
C PHE A 47 -7.80 17.67 0.36
N ALA A 48 -7.40 17.40 1.60
CA ALA A 48 -7.24 16.05 2.11
C ALA A 48 -8.55 15.27 2.15
N LYS A 49 -9.66 15.91 2.54
CA LYS A 49 -10.99 15.27 2.57
C LYS A 49 -11.56 14.98 1.19
N ILE A 50 -11.30 15.83 0.19
CA ILE A 50 -11.81 15.64 -1.17
C ILE A 50 -11.14 14.41 -1.84
N LYS A 51 -9.89 14.10 -1.50
CA LYS A 51 -9.16 12.97 -2.09
C LYS A 51 -9.47 11.61 -1.45
N LYS A 52 -10.11 11.58 -0.28
CA LYS A 52 -10.39 10.34 0.43
C LYS A 52 -11.76 9.80 0.00
N LYS A 53 -11.76 8.90 -0.99
CA LYS A 53 -12.95 8.09 -1.31
C LYS A 53 -13.06 6.94 -0.31
N PRO A 54 -14.29 6.58 0.13
CA PRO A 54 -14.46 5.37 0.95
C PRO A 54 -13.91 4.17 0.18
N THR A 55 -13.23 3.27 0.89
CA THR A 55 -12.77 2.01 0.34
C THR A 55 -13.60 0.86 0.88
N TYR A 56 -13.83 -0.11 0.03
CA TYR A 56 -14.60 -1.31 0.34
C TYR A 56 -13.65 -2.49 0.37
N ASP A 57 -13.53 -3.12 1.53
CA ASP A 57 -12.62 -4.22 1.77
C ASP A 57 -13.36 -5.55 1.79
N ALA A 58 -12.82 -6.53 1.12
CA ALA A 58 -13.26 -7.92 1.21
C ALA A 58 -12.03 -8.83 1.26
N GLY A 59 -12.17 -9.97 1.92
CA GLY A 59 -11.07 -10.91 2.07
C GLY A 59 -11.54 -12.36 2.09
N PHE A 60 -10.61 -13.26 1.85
CA PHE A 60 -10.74 -14.70 2.02
C PHE A 60 -9.44 -15.27 2.59
N SER A 61 -9.47 -16.51 3.04
CA SER A 61 -8.28 -17.20 3.52
C SER A 61 -8.08 -18.50 2.79
N MET A 62 -6.83 -18.82 2.50
CA MET A 62 -6.45 -20.09 1.88
C MET A 62 -5.35 -20.77 2.69
N TYR A 63 -5.30 -22.08 2.55
CA TYR A 63 -4.32 -22.94 3.18
C TYR A 63 -3.43 -23.58 2.12
N VAL A 64 -2.13 -23.57 2.36
CA VAL A 64 -1.13 -24.15 1.45
C VAL A 64 -0.70 -25.50 2.00
N ILE A 65 -0.97 -26.55 1.24
CA ILE A 65 -0.58 -27.93 1.56
C ILE A 65 0.70 -28.24 0.77
N SER A 66 1.79 -28.54 1.46
CA SER A 66 3.00 -29.03 0.80
C SER A 66 2.83 -30.50 0.45
N GLU A 67 2.96 -30.84 -0.83
CA GLU A 67 2.98 -32.24 -1.26
C GLU A 67 4.38 -32.82 -1.06
N LYS A 68 4.70 -33.26 0.14
CA LYS A 68 5.82 -34.15 0.43
C LYS A 68 5.37 -35.31 1.29
N ASP A 69 5.94 -36.45 0.98
CA ASP A 69 5.65 -37.74 1.62
C ASP A 69 5.58 -37.68 3.16
N GLU A 70 4.54 -38.30 3.70
CA GLU A 70 4.18 -38.35 5.13
C GLU A 70 5.25 -38.99 6.07
N ASN A 71 6.44 -39.37 5.57
CA ASN A 71 7.34 -40.22 6.31
C ASN A 71 8.60 -39.59 6.93
N GLN A 72 8.84 -38.29 6.77
CA GLN A 72 10.02 -37.65 7.42
C GLN A 72 9.74 -36.22 7.89
N ILE A 73 9.25 -36.09 9.12
CA ILE A 73 9.16 -34.78 9.79
C ILE A 73 10.55 -34.42 10.36
N THR A 74 11.29 -33.60 9.68
CA THR A 74 12.54 -33.01 10.14
C THR A 74 12.43 -31.51 10.37
N ALA A 75 13.27 -30.92 11.24
CA ALA A 75 13.28 -29.48 11.54
C ALA A 75 13.45 -28.57 10.30
N ASN A 76 14.02 -29.08 9.21
CA ASN A 76 14.15 -28.40 7.93
C ASN A 76 12.81 -28.25 7.18
N GLU A 77 11.80 -29.06 7.51
CA GLU A 77 10.51 -29.11 6.86
C GLU A 77 9.66 -27.88 7.17
N SER A 78 9.75 -27.35 8.38
CA SER A 78 9.06 -26.12 8.77
C SER A 78 9.55 -24.90 7.95
N ALA A 79 10.84 -24.84 7.63
CA ALA A 79 11.39 -23.77 6.80
C ALA A 79 10.96 -23.90 5.33
N ASP A 80 10.91 -25.12 4.78
CA ASP A 80 10.46 -25.38 3.41
C ASP A 80 8.96 -25.05 3.23
N VAL A 81 8.15 -25.44 4.22
CA VAL A 81 6.71 -25.09 4.21
C VAL A 81 6.50 -23.58 4.26
N LEU A 82 7.21 -22.88 5.14
CA LEU A 82 7.12 -21.42 5.22
C LEU A 82 7.56 -20.72 3.92
N LEU A 83 8.61 -21.25 3.27
CA LEU A 83 9.05 -20.76 1.98
C LEU A 83 7.96 -20.92 0.92
N LYS A 84 7.28 -22.07 0.87
CA LYS A 84 6.18 -22.32 -0.06
C LYS A 84 4.99 -21.41 0.20
N VAL A 85 4.63 -21.20 1.46
CA VAL A 85 3.55 -20.29 1.86
C VAL A 85 3.87 -18.85 1.44
N ASN A 86 5.10 -18.39 1.69
CA ASN A 86 5.54 -17.06 1.25
C ASN A 86 5.55 -16.94 -0.27
N THR A 87 6.03 -17.97 -0.97
CA THR A 87 6.02 -18.01 -2.44
C THR A 87 4.59 -17.93 -2.97
N ALA A 88 3.64 -18.69 -2.40
CA ALA A 88 2.24 -18.62 -2.78
C ALA A 88 1.65 -17.22 -2.53
N GLY A 89 2.03 -16.56 -1.45
CA GLY A 89 1.64 -15.18 -1.15
C GLY A 89 2.15 -14.17 -2.20
N GLU A 90 3.38 -14.32 -2.66
CA GLU A 90 3.93 -13.47 -3.71
C GLU A 90 3.32 -13.78 -5.09
N LEU A 91 3.04 -15.05 -5.39
CA LEU A 91 2.35 -15.44 -6.63
C LEU A 91 0.97 -14.81 -6.76
N LEU A 92 0.25 -14.56 -5.66
CA LEU A 92 -1.02 -13.83 -5.67
C LEU A 92 -0.94 -12.43 -6.27
N LYS A 93 0.20 -11.78 -6.16
CA LYS A 93 0.45 -10.46 -6.77
C LYS A 93 0.96 -10.57 -8.20
N SER A 94 1.18 -11.78 -8.69
CA SER A 94 1.72 -11.97 -10.04
C SER A 94 0.77 -11.46 -11.12
N GLY A 95 1.34 -10.98 -12.20
CA GLY A 95 0.56 -10.54 -13.36
C GLY A 95 -0.29 -11.65 -13.95
N GLU A 96 0.12 -12.92 -13.85
CA GLU A 96 -0.66 -14.05 -14.38
C GLU A 96 -2.01 -14.20 -13.67
N ILE A 97 -2.02 -14.15 -12.34
CA ILE A 97 -3.26 -14.28 -11.57
C ILE A 97 -4.10 -13.01 -11.70
N LEU A 98 -3.48 -11.83 -11.50
CA LEU A 98 -4.25 -10.59 -11.52
C LEU A 98 -4.80 -10.24 -12.89
N ASN A 99 -4.08 -10.53 -13.98
CA ASN A 99 -4.59 -10.30 -15.33
C ASN A 99 -5.78 -11.18 -15.66
N GLU A 100 -5.77 -12.44 -15.23
CA GLU A 100 -6.91 -13.34 -15.43
C GLU A 100 -8.14 -12.85 -14.66
N VAL A 101 -7.97 -12.42 -13.40
CA VAL A 101 -9.06 -11.83 -12.61
C VAL A 101 -9.58 -10.54 -13.27
N ILE A 102 -8.70 -9.67 -13.75
CA ILE A 102 -9.06 -8.42 -14.45
C ILE A 102 -9.90 -8.73 -15.70
N GLN A 103 -9.48 -9.70 -16.50
CA GLN A 103 -10.20 -10.11 -17.70
C GLN A 103 -11.57 -10.72 -17.38
N ASN A 104 -11.62 -11.65 -16.44
CA ASN A 104 -12.85 -12.34 -16.06
C ASN A 104 -13.89 -11.41 -15.41
N THR A 105 -13.44 -10.34 -14.76
CA THR A 105 -14.30 -9.36 -14.10
C THR A 105 -14.57 -8.11 -14.94
N ASN A 106 -13.98 -8.00 -16.13
CA ASN A 106 -14.10 -6.85 -17.04
C ASN A 106 -13.82 -5.50 -16.34
N LEU A 107 -12.72 -5.44 -15.57
CA LEU A 107 -12.32 -4.19 -14.90
C LEU A 107 -11.82 -3.17 -15.92
N SER A 108 -12.15 -1.90 -15.67
CA SER A 108 -11.53 -0.78 -16.36
C SER A 108 -10.04 -0.68 -16.01
N GLU A 109 -9.26 0.06 -16.78
CA GLU A 109 -7.82 0.22 -16.52
C GLU A 109 -7.54 0.85 -15.14
N GLU A 110 -8.38 1.80 -14.69
CA GLU A 110 -8.26 2.43 -13.37
C GLU A 110 -8.54 1.43 -12.24
N GLU A 111 -9.57 0.59 -12.38
CA GLU A 111 -9.89 -0.47 -11.43
C GLU A 111 -8.83 -1.56 -11.41
N ALA A 112 -8.30 -1.93 -12.56
CA ALA A 112 -7.20 -2.88 -12.67
C ALA A 112 -5.93 -2.39 -11.97
N GLN A 113 -5.58 -1.12 -12.14
CA GLN A 113 -4.48 -0.49 -11.44
C GLN A 113 -4.72 -0.46 -9.92
N THR A 114 -5.95 -0.16 -9.51
CA THR A 114 -6.35 -0.19 -8.10
C THR A 114 -6.20 -1.60 -7.53
N LEU A 115 -6.70 -2.62 -8.22
CA LEU A 115 -6.56 -4.01 -7.81
C LEU A 115 -5.09 -4.40 -7.61
N ARG A 116 -4.22 -4.12 -8.58
CA ARG A 116 -2.78 -4.43 -8.49
C ARG A 116 -2.10 -3.78 -7.28
N SER A 117 -2.54 -2.60 -6.89
CA SER A 117 -1.96 -1.86 -5.76
C SER A 117 -2.55 -2.23 -4.40
N THR A 118 -3.78 -2.75 -4.37
CA THR A 118 -4.52 -2.99 -3.12
C THR A 118 -4.59 -4.45 -2.69
N VAL A 119 -4.28 -5.40 -3.57
CA VAL A 119 -4.17 -6.82 -3.18
C VAL A 119 -3.08 -7.00 -2.14
N LYS A 120 -3.49 -7.44 -0.95
CA LYS A 120 -2.59 -7.64 0.20
C LYS A 120 -2.71 -9.07 0.72
N PRO A 121 -1.86 -9.99 0.25
CA PRO A 121 -1.68 -11.26 0.92
C PRO A 121 -0.93 -11.06 2.23
N SER A 122 -1.41 -11.69 3.29
CA SER A 122 -0.79 -11.71 4.60
C SER A 122 -0.65 -13.14 5.09
N VAL A 123 0.59 -13.58 5.25
CA VAL A 123 0.89 -14.91 5.81
C VAL A 123 0.77 -14.81 7.32
N LYS A 124 -0.10 -15.61 7.93
CA LYS A 124 -0.19 -15.68 9.40
C LYS A 124 1.02 -16.44 9.95
N THR A 125 1.75 -15.78 10.82
CA THR A 125 2.98 -16.31 11.43
C THR A 125 2.75 -17.72 12.00
N GLN A 126 3.66 -18.64 11.70
CA GLN A 126 3.64 -20.03 12.13
C GLN A 126 2.41 -20.84 11.67
N THR A 127 1.73 -20.40 10.63
CA THR A 127 0.62 -21.14 10.02
C THR A 127 0.83 -21.26 8.52
N GLN A 128 0.11 -22.20 7.92
CA GLN A 128 0.07 -22.38 6.46
C GLN A 128 -1.09 -21.59 5.84
N ILE A 129 -1.59 -20.57 6.53
CA ILE A 129 -2.74 -19.78 6.12
C ILE A 129 -2.28 -18.45 5.55
N ILE A 130 -2.78 -18.14 4.36
CA ILE A 130 -2.65 -16.85 3.71
C ILE A 130 -4.02 -16.17 3.75
N GLU A 131 -4.08 -15.03 4.38
CA GLU A 131 -5.23 -14.13 4.33
C GLU A 131 -5.03 -13.13 3.17
N VAL A 132 -6.02 -13.00 2.33
CA VAL A 132 -6.00 -12.11 1.18
C VAL A 132 -7.06 -11.06 1.36
N VAL A 133 -6.68 -9.80 1.30
CA VAL A 133 -7.60 -8.66 1.35
C VAL A 133 -7.45 -7.84 0.09
N VAL A 134 -8.58 -7.42 -0.47
CA VAL A 134 -8.68 -6.54 -1.62
C VAL A 134 -9.50 -5.32 -1.20
N SER A 135 -9.04 -4.14 -1.59
CA SER A 135 -9.72 -2.87 -1.33
C SER A 135 -9.99 -2.15 -2.65
N MET A 136 -11.26 -1.86 -2.95
CA MET A 136 -11.68 -1.16 -4.16
C MET A 136 -12.53 0.06 -3.82
N SER A 137 -12.82 0.89 -4.81
CA SER A 137 -13.64 2.12 -4.63
C SER A 137 -15.14 1.85 -4.63
N ASP A 138 -15.57 0.65 -5.03
CA ASP A 138 -16.97 0.25 -5.16
C ASP A 138 -17.22 -1.13 -4.54
N ALA A 139 -18.35 -1.26 -3.84
CA ALA A 139 -18.71 -2.48 -3.11
C ALA A 139 -18.99 -3.67 -4.05
N GLU A 140 -19.71 -3.44 -5.13
CA GLU A 140 -20.09 -4.48 -6.10
C GLU A 140 -18.85 -5.00 -6.84
N THR A 141 -17.99 -4.08 -7.27
CA THR A 141 -16.70 -4.41 -7.90
C THR A 141 -15.81 -5.18 -6.94
N THR A 142 -15.74 -4.78 -5.67
CA THR A 142 -14.97 -5.49 -4.64
C THR A 142 -15.46 -6.93 -4.46
N GLU A 143 -16.78 -7.12 -4.37
CA GLU A 143 -17.38 -8.44 -4.20
C GLU A 143 -17.13 -9.35 -5.42
N ARG A 144 -17.27 -8.81 -6.63
CA ARG A 144 -17.00 -9.52 -7.88
C ARG A 144 -15.55 -9.95 -8.00
N VAL A 145 -14.62 -9.02 -7.72
CA VAL A 145 -13.18 -9.27 -7.78
C VAL A 145 -12.74 -10.29 -6.75
N ILE A 146 -13.18 -10.17 -5.48
CA ILE A 146 -12.74 -11.10 -4.44
C ILE A 146 -13.26 -12.52 -4.66
N LYS A 147 -14.48 -12.68 -5.20
CA LYS A 147 -15.03 -13.98 -5.57
C LYS A 147 -14.24 -14.63 -6.70
N GLU A 148 -13.90 -13.85 -7.73
CA GLU A 148 -13.13 -14.37 -8.87
C GLU A 148 -11.69 -14.68 -8.46
N LEU A 149 -11.05 -13.82 -7.65
CA LEU A 149 -9.72 -14.09 -7.12
C LEU A 149 -9.68 -15.36 -6.27
N ALA A 150 -10.68 -15.58 -5.42
CA ALA A 150 -10.77 -16.82 -4.64
C ALA A 150 -10.96 -18.07 -5.50
N LYS A 151 -11.55 -17.94 -6.68
CA LYS A 151 -11.71 -19.05 -7.61
C LYS A 151 -10.43 -19.33 -8.42
N VAL A 152 -9.80 -18.28 -8.95
CA VAL A 152 -8.63 -18.39 -9.85
C VAL A 152 -7.35 -18.69 -9.06
N ALA A 153 -7.14 -18.04 -7.90
CA ALA A 153 -5.88 -18.08 -7.19
C ALA A 153 -5.43 -19.51 -6.78
N PRO A 154 -6.26 -20.37 -6.18
CA PRO A 154 -5.80 -21.69 -5.74
C PRO A 154 -5.28 -22.56 -6.88
N GLU A 155 -5.99 -22.57 -8.00
CA GLU A 155 -5.63 -23.36 -9.16
C GLU A 155 -4.34 -22.84 -9.82
N LYS A 156 -4.26 -21.54 -10.06
CA LYS A 156 -3.08 -20.91 -10.67
C LYS A 156 -1.83 -21.04 -9.80
N ILE A 157 -1.95 -20.84 -8.49
CA ILE A 157 -0.80 -21.00 -7.59
C ILE A 157 -0.32 -22.46 -7.64
N SER A 158 -1.23 -23.44 -7.58
CA SER A 158 -0.85 -24.86 -7.65
C SER A 158 -0.17 -25.20 -8.99
N GLN A 159 -0.64 -24.64 -10.11
CA GLN A 159 -0.01 -24.79 -11.42
C GLN A 159 1.38 -24.15 -11.48
N LEU A 160 1.51 -22.89 -11.01
CA LEU A 160 2.78 -22.15 -10.99
C LEU A 160 3.82 -22.80 -10.07
N MET A 161 3.37 -23.40 -8.99
CA MET A 161 4.22 -24.17 -8.09
C MET A 161 4.55 -25.59 -8.59
N LYS A 162 4.11 -25.94 -9.79
CA LYS A 162 4.40 -27.22 -10.46
C LYS A 162 4.09 -28.45 -9.59
N GLY A 163 2.99 -28.43 -8.85
CA GLY A 163 2.58 -29.52 -7.97
C GLY A 163 3.40 -29.65 -6.69
N GLN A 164 4.28 -28.68 -6.34
CA GLN A 164 5.02 -28.70 -5.08
C GLN A 164 4.16 -28.31 -3.87
N ALA A 165 3.03 -27.68 -4.11
CA ALA A 165 2.03 -27.35 -3.11
C ALA A 165 0.63 -27.29 -3.75
N THR A 166 -0.35 -27.73 -2.97
CA THR A 166 -1.77 -27.56 -3.28
C THR A 166 -2.37 -26.48 -2.40
N VAL A 167 -3.20 -25.62 -2.99
CA VAL A 167 -3.85 -24.51 -2.28
C VAL A 167 -5.35 -24.77 -2.19
N LYS A 168 -5.92 -24.61 -1.00
CA LYS A 168 -7.37 -24.78 -0.75
C LYS A 168 -7.93 -23.56 -0.01
N ILE A 169 -9.14 -23.17 -0.38
CA ILE A 169 -9.88 -22.13 0.36
C ILE A 169 -10.32 -22.68 1.71
N VAL A 170 -10.00 -21.95 2.78
CA VAL A 170 -10.42 -22.24 4.16
C VAL A 170 -11.62 -21.41 4.54
N THR A 171 -11.50 -20.10 4.31
CA THR A 171 -12.60 -19.17 4.53
C THR A 171 -13.01 -18.57 3.20
N PRO A 172 -14.24 -18.78 2.76
CA PRO A 172 -14.74 -18.19 1.50
C PRO A 172 -14.76 -16.65 1.61
N PRO A 173 -14.88 -15.95 0.46
CA PRO A 173 -14.99 -14.49 0.44
C PRO A 173 -16.05 -13.99 1.40
N GLY A 174 -15.63 -13.13 2.32
CA GLY A 174 -16.50 -12.50 3.30
C GLY A 174 -17.33 -11.37 2.70
N LYS A 175 -18.30 -10.87 3.48
CA LYS A 175 -19.06 -9.68 3.11
C LYS A 175 -18.14 -8.47 2.99
N VAL A 176 -18.39 -7.64 1.99
CA VAL A 176 -17.69 -6.37 1.80
C VAL A 176 -17.90 -5.48 3.03
N ARG A 177 -16.84 -4.90 3.54
CA ARG A 177 -16.86 -3.96 4.67
C ARG A 177 -16.44 -2.59 4.17
N VAL A 178 -17.10 -1.56 4.69
CA VAL A 178 -16.69 -0.16 4.45
C VAL A 178 -15.58 0.15 5.43
N THR A 179 -14.44 0.56 4.92
CA THR A 179 -13.36 1.11 5.76
C THR A 179 -13.55 2.62 5.81
N PRO A 180 -13.94 3.18 6.98
CA PRO A 180 -14.04 4.62 7.13
C PRO A 180 -12.66 5.23 7.01
N VAL A 181 -12.61 6.38 6.34
CA VAL A 181 -11.39 7.16 6.07
C VAL A 181 -11.11 8.14 7.22
#